data_b43395618b59837eca8c3eebd97f3a3c
#
_entry.id   b43395618b59837eca8c3eebd97f3a3c
#
_cell.length_a   1.000
_cell.length_b   1.000
_cell.length_c   1.000
_cell.angle_alpha   90.00
_cell.angle_beta   90.00
_cell.angle_gamma   90.00
#
_symmetry.space_group_name_H-M   'P 1'
#
loop_
_entity.id
_entity.type
_entity.pdbx_description
1 polymer ?
#
loop_
_entity_poly.entity_id
_entity_poly.type
_entity_poly.pdbx_seq_one_letter_code
_entity_poly.pdbx_strand_id
1 'polypeptide(L)'
;MKANCWIEKKKVRVEEVPDPRILNSRDAILRVTSTAICGSDLHLVNGFVPTMEKGDILGHEFMGEVMEVGSAVENLKTGDRVVVPFPIACGECGACRRDLFSLCENSNPNAWMAEKMWGHSGAGVFGYSHLTGGYAGGQAELVRVPFADVGPLKVPAGLTDEQVLFLSDILPTGYMGAEMCDIKPGDIVAVWGAGPVGQFAIVSAFLLGAEQVIAIDRFPYRLQMAREGAKATHTINYEEESVMERLRELTGGRGPDACIDAVGMEAHGHGPQFAYDRAKQAMRLETDRPIALREAILACRNGGTVSVIGVYGGFVDKFPMGAVMNRSLTIRAGQCHVHRYMKPLLDRIERGEIDPTFIITHRLKLEEAAQGFDLFMHKEDDCMKVVLTT
;
A
#
# COMPACT_ATOMS: atom_id res chain seq x y z
N MET A 1 -5.17 -0.73 -27.25
CA MET A 1 -5.83 -0.35 -25.99
C MET A 1 -5.29 0.96 -25.44
N LYS A 2 -6.08 1.69 -24.65
CA LYS A 2 -5.59 2.85 -23.89
C LYS A 2 -4.96 2.41 -22.57
N ALA A 3 -3.87 3.08 -22.16
CA ALA A 3 -3.20 2.82 -20.90
C ALA A 3 -2.51 4.09 -20.37
N ASN A 4 -2.50 4.27 -19.05
CA ASN A 4 -1.76 5.35 -18.40
C ASN A 4 -0.29 4.97 -18.25
N CYS A 5 0.56 5.64 -19.02
CA CYS A 5 1.98 5.34 -19.16
C CYS A 5 2.85 6.36 -18.41
N TRP A 6 3.90 5.87 -17.77
CA TRP A 6 4.99 6.72 -17.31
C TRP A 6 5.78 7.25 -18.51
N ILE A 7 5.95 8.54 -18.64
CA ILE A 7 6.64 9.18 -19.76
C ILE A 7 8.03 9.64 -19.35
N GLU A 8 8.10 10.32 -18.23
CA GLU A 8 9.30 10.86 -17.61
C GLU A 8 8.98 11.29 -16.18
N LYS A 9 9.99 11.63 -15.41
CA LYS A 9 9.80 12.15 -14.05
C LYS A 9 8.76 13.27 -14.02
N LYS A 10 7.77 13.14 -13.14
CA LYS A 10 6.61 14.02 -12.94
C LYS A 10 5.64 14.09 -14.11
N LYS A 11 5.64 13.08 -14.97
CA LYS A 11 4.74 13.07 -16.12
C LYS A 11 4.22 11.66 -16.44
N VAL A 12 2.92 11.54 -16.38
CA VAL A 12 2.17 10.40 -16.88
C VAL A 12 1.25 10.85 -18.01
N ARG A 13 0.86 9.94 -18.88
CA ARG A 13 -0.06 10.22 -19.96
C ARG A 13 -0.75 8.95 -20.43
N VAL A 14 -2.04 9.06 -20.74
CA VAL A 14 -2.75 7.99 -21.40
C VAL A 14 -2.34 7.94 -22.88
N GLU A 15 -1.89 6.77 -23.31
CA GLU A 15 -1.43 6.50 -24.68
C GLU A 15 -2.15 5.27 -25.24
N GLU A 16 -2.19 5.19 -26.57
CA GLU A 16 -2.58 3.95 -27.27
C GLU A 16 -1.37 3.01 -27.33
N VAL A 17 -1.53 1.81 -26.79
CA VAL A 17 -0.50 0.78 -26.72
C VAL A 17 -1.04 -0.54 -27.28
N PRO A 18 -0.19 -1.49 -27.70
CA PRO A 18 -0.65 -2.81 -28.11
C PRO A 18 -1.45 -3.52 -27.02
N ASP A 19 -2.44 -4.30 -27.41
CA ASP A 19 -3.18 -5.15 -26.48
C ASP A 19 -2.28 -6.23 -25.89
N PRO A 20 -2.46 -6.61 -24.63
CA PRO A 20 -1.74 -7.72 -24.03
C PRO A 20 -2.19 -9.05 -24.66
N ARG A 21 -1.32 -10.05 -24.57
CA ARG A 21 -1.59 -11.40 -25.07
C ARG A 21 -1.16 -12.44 -24.05
N ILE A 22 -1.72 -13.64 -24.13
CA ILE A 22 -1.26 -14.80 -23.37
C ILE A 22 0.20 -15.10 -23.79
N LEU A 23 1.12 -15.06 -22.83
CA LEU A 23 2.54 -15.38 -23.02
C LEU A 23 2.89 -16.75 -22.43
N ASN A 24 2.13 -17.18 -21.42
CA ASN A 24 2.33 -18.46 -20.74
C ASN A 24 0.97 -19.14 -20.55
N SER A 25 0.96 -20.46 -20.53
CA SER A 25 -0.28 -21.24 -20.33
C SER A 25 -1.01 -20.98 -19.00
N ARG A 26 -0.34 -20.36 -18.02
CA ARG A 26 -0.91 -19.96 -16.70
C ARG A 26 -1.32 -18.49 -16.64
N ASP A 27 -1.35 -17.78 -17.76
CA ASP A 27 -1.77 -16.37 -17.82
C ASP A 27 -3.29 -16.25 -17.99
N ALA A 28 -3.84 -15.10 -17.62
CA ALA A 28 -5.14 -14.62 -18.06
C ALA A 28 -5.04 -13.19 -18.61
N ILE A 29 -5.98 -12.82 -19.49
CA ILE A 29 -6.20 -11.43 -19.91
C ILE A 29 -7.48 -10.94 -19.24
N LEU A 30 -7.40 -9.81 -18.57
CA LEU A 30 -8.54 -9.14 -17.96
C LEU A 30 -8.88 -7.85 -18.71
N ARG A 31 -10.16 -7.59 -18.88
CA ARG A 31 -10.70 -6.26 -19.11
C ARG A 31 -10.82 -5.58 -17.75
N VAL A 32 -10.04 -4.55 -17.53
CA VAL A 32 -10.09 -3.77 -16.28
C VAL A 32 -11.43 -3.02 -16.25
N THR A 33 -12.12 -3.07 -15.13
CA THR A 33 -13.36 -2.32 -14.91
C THR A 33 -13.16 -1.20 -13.91
N SER A 34 -12.22 -1.39 -12.98
CA SER A 34 -11.87 -0.39 -11.98
C SER A 34 -10.40 -0.53 -11.57
N THR A 35 -9.73 0.59 -11.44
CA THR A 35 -8.36 0.69 -10.93
C THR A 35 -8.21 1.93 -10.06
N ALA A 36 -7.15 2.01 -9.26
CA ALA A 36 -6.95 3.16 -8.38
C ALA A 36 -5.52 3.70 -8.46
N ILE A 37 -5.36 4.97 -8.05
CA ILE A 37 -4.05 5.60 -7.88
C ILE A 37 -3.63 5.38 -6.43
N CYS A 38 -2.43 4.82 -6.23
CA CYS A 38 -1.81 4.59 -4.94
C CYS A 38 -0.75 5.64 -4.61
N GLY A 39 -0.48 5.82 -3.30
CA GLY A 39 0.63 6.66 -2.84
C GLY A 39 1.99 6.20 -3.38
N SER A 40 2.19 4.90 -3.54
CA SER A 40 3.42 4.34 -4.09
C SER A 40 3.62 4.59 -5.59
N ASP A 41 2.54 4.82 -6.36
CA ASP A 41 2.66 5.29 -7.76
C ASP A 41 3.33 6.67 -7.82
N LEU A 42 3.09 7.53 -6.81
CA LEU A 42 3.72 8.85 -6.73
C LEU A 42 5.24 8.75 -6.55
N HIS A 43 5.75 7.71 -5.87
CA HIS A 43 7.19 7.47 -5.75
C HIS A 43 7.84 7.19 -7.11
N LEU A 44 7.13 6.45 -8.00
CA LEU A 44 7.56 6.22 -9.39
C LEU A 44 7.58 7.54 -10.18
N VAL A 45 6.47 8.28 -10.12
CA VAL A 45 6.32 9.55 -10.85
C VAL A 45 7.32 10.59 -10.34
N ASN A 46 7.58 10.66 -9.04
CA ASN A 46 8.59 11.56 -8.46
C ASN A 46 10.04 11.11 -8.72
N GLY A 47 10.24 9.90 -9.25
CA GLY A 47 11.57 9.36 -9.57
C GLY A 47 12.39 8.98 -8.34
N PHE A 48 11.73 8.58 -7.24
CA PHE A 48 12.39 8.00 -6.06
C PHE A 48 12.70 6.52 -6.25
N VAL A 49 11.91 5.81 -7.05
CA VAL A 49 12.16 4.41 -7.40
C VAL A 49 12.89 4.36 -8.75
N PRO A 50 14.04 3.68 -8.82
CA PRO A 50 14.81 3.58 -10.05
C PRO A 50 14.20 2.60 -11.05
N THR A 51 14.77 2.58 -12.27
CA THR A 51 14.48 1.61 -13.32
C THR A 51 13.08 1.70 -13.96
N MET A 52 12.45 2.89 -13.92
CA MET A 52 11.30 3.17 -14.78
C MET A 52 11.76 3.42 -16.22
N GLU A 53 11.01 2.91 -17.17
CA GLU A 53 11.23 3.11 -18.59
C GLU A 53 10.04 3.82 -19.24
N LYS A 54 10.32 4.64 -20.26
CA LYS A 54 9.25 5.35 -20.97
C LYS A 54 8.29 4.36 -21.63
N GLY A 55 7.01 4.48 -21.30
CA GLY A 55 5.95 3.59 -21.79
C GLY A 55 5.51 2.53 -20.77
N ASP A 56 6.17 2.44 -19.60
CA ASP A 56 5.72 1.56 -18.53
C ASP A 56 4.30 1.90 -18.12
N ILE A 57 3.40 0.92 -18.15
CA ILE A 57 2.00 1.07 -17.77
C ILE A 57 1.88 0.97 -16.25
N LEU A 58 1.33 2.01 -15.63
CA LEU A 58 1.17 2.13 -14.18
C LEU A 58 -0.05 1.37 -13.64
N GLY A 59 -0.15 1.32 -12.30
CA GLY A 59 -1.32 0.84 -11.57
C GLY A 59 -1.20 -0.60 -11.08
N HIS A 60 -1.12 -0.75 -9.77
CA HIS A 60 -1.03 -2.04 -9.11
C HIS A 60 -2.29 -2.37 -8.29
N GLU A 61 -3.25 -1.46 -8.22
CA GLU A 61 -4.56 -1.69 -7.61
C GLU A 61 -5.60 -1.76 -8.71
N PHE A 62 -6.09 -2.96 -9.06
CA PHE A 62 -7.09 -3.12 -10.11
C PHE A 62 -7.94 -4.38 -9.97
N MET A 63 -9.06 -4.36 -10.66
CA MET A 63 -9.95 -5.48 -10.84
C MET A 63 -10.58 -5.46 -12.23
N GLY A 64 -11.22 -6.55 -12.61
CA GLY A 64 -11.86 -6.62 -13.92
C GLY A 64 -12.54 -7.94 -14.19
N GLU A 65 -12.88 -8.15 -15.45
CA GLU A 65 -13.53 -9.35 -15.98
C GLU A 65 -12.53 -10.13 -16.82
N VAL A 66 -12.49 -11.45 -16.62
CA VAL A 66 -11.65 -12.37 -17.40
C VAL A 66 -12.15 -12.44 -18.83
N MET A 67 -11.29 -12.09 -19.78
CA MET A 67 -11.59 -12.15 -21.23
C MET A 67 -11.03 -13.41 -21.89
N GLU A 68 -9.83 -13.82 -21.46
CA GLU A 68 -9.13 -14.97 -22.02
C GLU A 68 -8.31 -15.66 -20.92
N VAL A 69 -8.17 -16.96 -20.98
CA VAL A 69 -7.34 -17.76 -20.07
C VAL A 69 -6.40 -18.67 -20.86
N GLY A 70 -5.20 -18.84 -20.34
CA GLY A 70 -4.22 -19.79 -20.86
C GLY A 70 -4.67 -21.24 -20.62
N SER A 71 -4.11 -22.16 -21.40
CA SER A 71 -4.55 -23.57 -21.44
C SER A 71 -4.33 -24.36 -20.14
N ALA A 72 -3.52 -23.85 -19.20
CA ALA A 72 -3.28 -24.48 -17.90
C ALA A 72 -3.99 -23.75 -16.74
N VAL A 73 -4.86 -22.78 -17.02
CA VAL A 73 -5.69 -22.12 -16.01
C VAL A 73 -6.93 -22.96 -15.75
N GLU A 74 -7.13 -23.32 -14.48
CA GLU A 74 -8.22 -24.23 -14.05
C GLU A 74 -9.29 -23.51 -13.22
N ASN A 75 -8.88 -22.50 -12.44
CA ASN A 75 -9.76 -21.85 -11.47
C ASN A 75 -10.55 -20.66 -12.03
N LEU A 76 -10.18 -20.14 -13.19
CA LEU A 76 -10.82 -18.99 -13.83
C LEU A 76 -11.42 -19.36 -15.18
N LYS A 77 -12.46 -18.64 -15.57
CA LYS A 77 -13.08 -18.72 -16.91
C LYS A 77 -13.48 -17.32 -17.39
N THR A 78 -13.65 -17.17 -18.69
CA THR A 78 -14.20 -15.95 -19.32
C THR A 78 -15.52 -15.55 -18.66
N GLY A 79 -15.64 -14.27 -18.32
CA GLY A 79 -16.77 -13.67 -17.64
C GLY A 79 -16.68 -13.68 -16.11
N ASP A 80 -15.67 -14.33 -15.50
CA ASP A 80 -15.45 -14.21 -14.06
C ASP A 80 -14.98 -12.79 -13.71
N ARG A 81 -15.62 -12.16 -12.72
CA ARG A 81 -15.14 -10.90 -12.12
C ARG A 81 -14.12 -11.22 -11.04
N VAL A 82 -12.98 -10.55 -11.09
CA VAL A 82 -11.86 -10.81 -10.18
C VAL A 82 -11.19 -9.52 -9.72
N VAL A 83 -10.75 -9.49 -8.46
CA VAL A 83 -9.81 -8.49 -7.93
C VAL A 83 -8.42 -9.12 -7.89
N VAL A 84 -7.38 -8.34 -8.28
CA VAL A 84 -6.02 -8.86 -8.48
C VAL A 84 -5.08 -8.26 -7.44
N PRO A 85 -4.35 -9.07 -6.66
CA PRO A 85 -3.36 -8.58 -5.69
C PRO A 85 -2.17 -7.95 -6.39
N PHE A 86 -1.61 -6.88 -5.82
CA PHE A 86 -0.48 -6.19 -6.44
C PHE A 86 0.79 -7.04 -6.59
N PRO A 87 1.17 -7.95 -5.66
CA PRO A 87 2.31 -8.81 -5.86
C PRO A 87 1.91 -10.04 -6.68
N ILE A 88 2.80 -10.46 -7.55
CA ILE A 88 2.63 -11.63 -8.40
C ILE A 88 3.22 -12.85 -7.71
N ALA A 89 2.45 -13.92 -7.54
CA ALA A 89 2.88 -15.11 -6.83
C ALA A 89 2.67 -16.39 -7.65
N CYS A 90 3.66 -17.30 -7.62
CA CYS A 90 3.59 -18.58 -8.36
C CYS A 90 2.77 -19.67 -7.66
N GLY A 91 2.54 -19.54 -6.33
CA GLY A 91 1.80 -20.49 -5.50
C GLY A 91 2.60 -21.71 -5.02
N GLU A 92 3.80 -21.97 -5.56
CA GLU A 92 4.50 -23.25 -5.36
C GLU A 92 5.93 -23.14 -4.80
N CYS A 93 6.56 -21.96 -4.80
CA CYS A 93 7.89 -21.79 -4.23
C CYS A 93 7.91 -21.84 -2.69
N GLY A 94 9.11 -21.84 -2.11
CA GLY A 94 9.27 -21.92 -0.66
C GLY A 94 8.60 -20.78 0.10
N ALA A 95 8.61 -19.57 -0.44
CA ALA A 95 7.93 -18.41 0.15
C ALA A 95 6.39 -18.55 0.03
N CYS A 96 5.86 -18.86 -1.15
CA CYS A 96 4.41 -19.01 -1.37
C CYS A 96 3.79 -20.09 -0.47
N ARG A 97 4.46 -21.23 -0.28
CA ARG A 97 4.00 -22.32 0.63
C ARG A 97 3.95 -21.93 2.10
N ARG A 98 4.53 -20.80 2.46
CA ARG A 98 4.50 -20.20 3.81
C ARG A 98 3.64 -18.96 3.89
N ASP A 99 2.79 -18.73 2.89
CA ASP A 99 1.93 -17.55 2.74
C ASP A 99 2.69 -16.22 2.70
N LEU A 100 3.97 -16.25 2.31
CA LEU A 100 4.83 -15.09 2.12
C LEU A 100 4.83 -14.65 0.65
N PHE A 101 3.66 -14.38 0.10
CA PHE A 101 3.43 -14.17 -1.33
C PHE A 101 4.20 -12.99 -1.93
N SER A 102 4.39 -11.90 -1.18
CA SER A 102 5.20 -10.75 -1.63
C SER A 102 6.70 -11.06 -1.73
N LEU A 103 7.11 -12.26 -1.32
CA LEU A 103 8.48 -12.78 -1.39
C LEU A 103 8.58 -13.94 -2.39
N CYS A 104 7.67 -14.05 -3.34
CA CYS A 104 7.69 -15.12 -4.36
C CYS A 104 9.04 -15.17 -5.08
N GLU A 105 9.66 -16.35 -5.08
CA GLU A 105 10.98 -16.60 -5.63
C GLU A 105 11.00 -16.71 -7.17
N ASN A 106 9.82 -16.88 -7.81
CA ASN A 106 9.70 -17.21 -9.22
C ASN A 106 9.06 -16.11 -10.06
N SER A 107 8.54 -15.03 -9.47
CA SER A 107 7.74 -14.06 -10.22
C SER A 107 8.50 -12.81 -10.66
N ASN A 108 9.68 -12.53 -10.12
CA ASN A 108 10.48 -11.38 -10.55
C ASN A 108 11.58 -11.82 -11.56
N PRO A 109 11.42 -11.55 -12.88
CA PRO A 109 12.43 -11.88 -13.88
C PRO A 109 13.71 -11.07 -13.72
N ASN A 110 13.66 -9.95 -13.00
CA ASN A 110 14.78 -9.06 -12.74
C ASN A 110 15.32 -9.19 -11.30
N ALA A 111 15.15 -10.36 -10.68
CA ALA A 111 15.56 -10.62 -9.28
C ALA A 111 16.98 -10.14 -8.95
N TRP A 112 17.92 -10.29 -9.89
CA TRP A 112 19.31 -9.85 -9.76
C TRP A 112 19.49 -8.35 -9.43
N MET A 113 18.55 -7.50 -9.86
CA MET A 113 18.58 -6.05 -9.53
C MET A 113 18.25 -5.82 -8.05
N ALA A 114 17.17 -6.46 -7.60
CA ALA A 114 16.74 -6.39 -6.20
C ALA A 114 17.77 -7.02 -5.25
N GLU A 115 18.38 -8.14 -5.66
CA GLU A 115 19.44 -8.80 -4.90
C GLU A 115 20.66 -7.91 -4.69
N LYS A 116 21.05 -7.12 -5.71
CA LYS A 116 22.13 -6.14 -5.56
C LYS A 116 21.81 -5.01 -4.59
N MET A 117 20.54 -4.63 -4.48
CA MET A 117 20.10 -3.52 -3.65
C MET A 117 19.83 -3.95 -2.20
N TRP A 118 19.16 -5.08 -2.01
CA TRP A 118 18.64 -5.52 -0.70
C TRP A 118 19.19 -6.87 -0.23
N GLY A 119 20.09 -7.49 -0.99
CA GLY A 119 20.65 -8.81 -0.68
C GLY A 119 19.71 -9.98 -1.04
N HIS A 120 18.46 -9.71 -1.39
CA HIS A 120 17.46 -10.70 -1.81
C HIS A 120 16.40 -10.07 -2.69
N SER A 121 15.69 -10.88 -3.51
CA SER A 121 14.57 -10.42 -4.31
C SER A 121 13.25 -10.69 -3.62
N GLY A 122 12.27 -9.77 -3.82
CA GLY A 122 10.85 -10.01 -3.59
C GLY A 122 10.14 -10.46 -4.86
N ALA A 123 8.82 -10.57 -4.77
CA ALA A 123 7.93 -10.90 -5.88
C ALA A 123 7.93 -9.84 -6.99
N GLY A 124 7.46 -10.23 -8.18
CA GLY A 124 7.06 -9.29 -9.22
C GLY A 124 5.88 -8.45 -8.75
N VAL A 125 5.77 -7.21 -9.25
CA VAL A 125 4.70 -6.26 -8.91
C VAL A 125 4.12 -5.68 -10.19
N PHE A 126 2.79 -5.63 -10.28
CA PHE A 126 2.11 -4.99 -11.40
C PHE A 126 2.35 -3.48 -11.40
N GLY A 127 2.48 -2.88 -12.58
CA GLY A 127 2.51 -1.43 -12.75
C GLY A 127 3.58 -0.71 -11.92
N TYR A 128 4.68 -1.37 -11.66
CA TYR A 128 5.80 -0.84 -10.89
C TYR A 128 7.11 -0.92 -11.68
N SER A 129 8.24 -0.58 -11.09
CA SER A 129 9.51 -0.47 -11.81
C SER A 129 10.09 -1.82 -12.25
N HIS A 130 11.07 -1.79 -13.16
CA HIS A 130 11.79 -2.99 -13.59
C HIS A 130 12.56 -3.68 -12.45
N LEU A 131 12.82 -3.01 -11.34
CA LEU A 131 13.36 -3.60 -10.11
C LEU A 131 12.48 -4.74 -9.57
N THR A 132 11.17 -4.63 -9.78
CA THR A 132 10.15 -5.62 -9.38
C THR A 132 9.54 -6.34 -10.58
N GLY A 133 10.28 -6.42 -11.69
CA GLY A 133 9.94 -7.24 -12.85
C GLY A 133 9.45 -6.50 -14.09
N GLY A 134 9.04 -5.22 -13.99
CA GLY A 134 8.57 -4.42 -15.11
C GLY A 134 7.27 -4.92 -15.73
N TYR A 135 6.37 -5.47 -14.92
CA TYR A 135 5.05 -5.91 -15.37
C TYR A 135 4.13 -4.72 -15.64
N ALA A 136 3.40 -4.79 -16.75
CA ALA A 136 2.35 -3.82 -17.05
C ALA A 136 1.30 -3.79 -15.93
N GLY A 137 0.83 -2.59 -15.59
CA GLY A 137 -0.18 -2.37 -14.56
C GLY A 137 -1.61 -2.37 -15.09
N GLY A 138 -2.55 -2.19 -14.18
CA GLY A 138 -3.99 -2.16 -14.45
C GLY A 138 -4.58 -0.76 -14.67
N GLN A 139 -3.80 0.31 -14.73
CA GLN A 139 -4.29 1.60 -15.24
C GLN A 139 -4.35 1.55 -16.78
N ALA A 140 -5.10 0.59 -17.31
CA ALA A 140 -5.26 0.27 -18.72
C ALA A 140 -6.61 -0.40 -18.98
N GLU A 141 -7.07 -0.42 -20.23
CA GLU A 141 -8.32 -1.13 -20.60
C GLU A 141 -8.18 -2.65 -20.46
N LEU A 142 -6.99 -3.20 -20.74
CA LEU A 142 -6.68 -4.63 -20.64
C LEU A 142 -5.37 -4.84 -19.89
N VAL A 143 -5.27 -5.95 -19.16
CA VAL A 143 -4.04 -6.34 -18.45
C VAL A 143 -3.81 -7.85 -18.53
N ARG A 144 -2.56 -8.27 -18.71
CA ARG A 144 -2.16 -9.67 -18.57
C ARG A 144 -1.82 -9.99 -17.12
N VAL A 145 -2.41 -11.03 -16.60
CA VAL A 145 -2.19 -11.52 -15.23
C VAL A 145 -1.50 -12.87 -15.28
N PRO A 146 -0.20 -12.95 -14.89
CA PRO A 146 0.52 -14.21 -14.74
C PRO A 146 0.02 -15.01 -13.54
N PHE A 147 0.22 -16.35 -13.57
CA PHE A 147 -0.17 -17.25 -12.49
C PHE A 147 -1.65 -17.06 -12.07
N ALA A 148 -2.54 -17.02 -13.05
CA ALA A 148 -3.92 -16.60 -12.89
C ALA A 148 -4.75 -17.46 -11.91
N ASP A 149 -4.35 -18.69 -11.63
CA ASP A 149 -4.98 -19.53 -10.60
C ASP A 149 -4.59 -19.19 -9.16
N VAL A 150 -3.60 -18.30 -8.96
CA VAL A 150 -3.02 -18.00 -7.64
C VAL A 150 -3.41 -16.61 -7.14
N GLY A 151 -3.27 -15.59 -8.01
CA GLY A 151 -3.47 -14.20 -7.63
C GLY A 151 -4.93 -13.76 -7.56
N PRO A 152 -5.66 -13.81 -8.68
CA PRO A 152 -7.01 -13.28 -8.77
C PRO A 152 -8.00 -13.93 -7.81
N LEU A 153 -8.76 -13.11 -7.07
CA LEU A 153 -9.85 -13.55 -6.22
C LEU A 153 -11.17 -13.25 -6.91
N LYS A 154 -12.03 -14.29 -7.08
CA LYS A 154 -13.38 -14.10 -7.64
C LYS A 154 -14.24 -13.24 -6.73
N VAL A 155 -14.93 -12.30 -7.34
CA VAL A 155 -15.86 -11.39 -6.66
C VAL A 155 -17.27 -11.99 -6.69
N PRO A 156 -17.92 -12.17 -5.54
CA PRO A 156 -19.30 -12.64 -5.45
C PRO A 156 -20.27 -11.68 -6.17
N ALA A 157 -21.36 -12.23 -6.68
CA ALA A 157 -22.47 -11.44 -7.19
C ALA A 157 -23.06 -10.57 -6.06
N GLY A 158 -23.36 -9.31 -6.36
CA GLY A 158 -23.97 -8.38 -5.39
C GLY A 158 -23.00 -7.39 -4.76
N LEU A 159 -21.69 -7.60 -4.84
CA LEU A 159 -20.71 -6.59 -4.48
C LEU A 159 -20.32 -5.72 -5.68
N THR A 160 -20.23 -4.43 -5.47
CA THR A 160 -19.75 -3.46 -6.48
C THR A 160 -18.22 -3.54 -6.61
N ASP A 161 -17.69 -3.01 -7.70
CA ASP A 161 -16.24 -2.94 -7.90
C ASP A 161 -15.55 -2.11 -6.80
N GLU A 162 -16.14 -0.98 -6.43
CA GLU A 162 -15.59 -0.11 -5.38
C GLU A 162 -15.52 -0.77 -4.00
N GLN A 163 -16.45 -1.68 -3.68
CA GLN A 163 -16.43 -2.42 -2.41
C GLN A 163 -15.28 -3.42 -2.32
N VAL A 164 -14.75 -3.90 -3.44
CA VAL A 164 -13.73 -4.96 -3.45
C VAL A 164 -12.39 -4.54 -4.03
N LEU A 165 -12.32 -3.42 -4.76
CA LEU A 165 -11.11 -2.95 -5.42
C LEU A 165 -9.90 -2.90 -4.47
N PHE A 166 -10.10 -2.41 -3.25
CA PHE A 166 -9.01 -2.22 -2.29
C PHE A 166 -8.50 -3.50 -1.62
N LEU A 167 -9.12 -4.64 -1.91
CA LEU A 167 -8.54 -5.96 -1.60
C LEU A 167 -7.28 -6.25 -2.42
N SER A 168 -7.06 -5.50 -3.50
CA SER A 168 -5.85 -5.61 -4.33
C SER A 168 -4.57 -5.18 -3.61
N ASP A 169 -4.66 -4.25 -2.62
CA ASP A 169 -3.51 -3.67 -1.92
C ASP A 169 -3.86 -3.11 -0.53
N ILE A 170 -4.42 -1.88 -0.49
CA ILE A 170 -4.36 -1.01 0.69
C ILE A 170 -5.16 -1.51 1.88
N LEU A 171 -6.26 -2.23 1.68
CA LEU A 171 -7.00 -2.86 2.78
C LEU A 171 -6.22 -4.03 3.39
N PRO A 172 -5.71 -5.01 2.63
CA PRO A 172 -4.77 -6.02 3.13
C PRO A 172 -3.52 -5.43 3.78
N THR A 173 -2.95 -4.36 3.21
CA THR A 173 -1.76 -3.71 3.75
C THR A 173 -2.02 -3.08 5.12
N GLY A 174 -3.13 -2.37 5.27
CA GLY A 174 -3.56 -1.83 6.57
C GLY A 174 -3.85 -2.93 7.60
N TYR A 175 -4.49 -4.03 7.16
CA TYR A 175 -4.77 -5.18 8.02
C TYR A 175 -3.49 -5.88 8.49
N MET A 176 -2.55 -6.16 7.58
CA MET A 176 -1.25 -6.74 7.94
C MET A 176 -0.50 -5.84 8.93
N GLY A 177 -0.55 -4.52 8.72
CA GLY A 177 0.06 -3.56 9.64
C GLY A 177 -0.47 -3.68 11.06
N ALA A 178 -1.78 -3.82 11.22
CA ALA A 178 -2.40 -4.05 12.52
C ALA A 178 -2.13 -5.47 13.06
N GLU A 179 -2.16 -6.50 12.22
CA GLU A 179 -1.85 -7.89 12.62
C GLU A 179 -0.42 -8.03 13.15
N MET A 180 0.55 -7.36 12.52
CA MET A 180 1.94 -7.35 12.96
C MET A 180 2.12 -6.74 14.37
N CYS A 181 1.17 -5.97 14.85
CA CYS A 181 1.18 -5.40 16.19
C CYS A 181 0.82 -6.41 17.29
N ASP A 182 0.24 -7.56 16.95
CA ASP A 182 -0.26 -8.56 17.90
C ASP A 182 -1.20 -7.95 18.96
N ILE A 183 -2.16 -7.14 18.50
CA ILE A 183 -3.08 -6.34 19.31
C ILE A 183 -3.89 -7.23 20.27
N LYS A 184 -4.03 -6.79 21.51
CA LYS A 184 -4.83 -7.45 22.55
C LYS A 184 -5.99 -6.55 22.97
N PRO A 185 -7.08 -7.12 23.49
CA PRO A 185 -8.14 -6.34 24.10
C PRO A 185 -7.61 -5.38 25.18
N GLY A 186 -7.97 -4.09 25.07
CA GLY A 186 -7.48 -3.04 25.96
C GLY A 186 -6.24 -2.29 25.47
N ASP A 187 -5.64 -2.69 24.34
CA ASP A 187 -4.49 -2.01 23.77
C ASP A 187 -4.86 -0.66 23.15
N ILE A 188 -3.95 0.29 23.26
CA ILE A 188 -3.98 1.59 22.59
C ILE A 188 -3.00 1.55 21.42
N VAL A 189 -3.51 1.80 20.22
CA VAL A 189 -2.72 1.79 18.98
C VAL A 189 -2.58 3.20 18.44
N ALA A 190 -1.37 3.62 18.09
CA ALA A 190 -1.12 4.88 17.39
C ALA A 190 -0.70 4.63 15.94
N VAL A 191 -1.30 5.36 15.00
CA VAL A 191 -1.07 5.22 13.55
C VAL A 191 -0.53 6.53 13.01
N TRP A 192 0.72 6.53 12.56
CA TRP A 192 1.33 7.64 11.83
C TRP A 192 0.98 7.55 10.36
N GLY A 193 0.38 8.64 9.84
CA GLY A 193 -0.16 8.72 8.49
C GLY A 193 -1.61 8.25 8.41
N ALA A 194 -2.54 9.19 8.25
CA ALA A 194 -3.96 8.94 8.02
C ALA A 194 -4.31 8.98 6.51
N GLY A 195 -3.38 8.57 5.65
CA GLY A 195 -3.63 8.31 4.22
C GLY A 195 -4.46 7.02 4.02
N PRO A 196 -4.69 6.58 2.76
CA PRO A 196 -5.56 5.43 2.48
C PRO A 196 -5.18 4.16 3.24
N VAL A 197 -3.89 3.80 3.29
CA VAL A 197 -3.40 2.65 4.06
C VAL A 197 -3.60 2.86 5.56
N GLY A 198 -3.31 4.07 6.07
CA GLY A 198 -3.51 4.40 7.49
C GLY A 198 -4.97 4.33 7.93
N GLN A 199 -5.91 4.75 7.06
CA GLN A 199 -7.35 4.61 7.34
C GLN A 199 -7.71 3.12 7.55
N PHE A 200 -7.24 2.24 6.69
CA PHE A 200 -7.48 0.80 6.84
C PHE A 200 -6.69 0.17 8.00
N ALA A 201 -5.52 0.69 8.35
CA ALA A 201 -4.81 0.27 9.56
C ALA A 201 -5.62 0.60 10.83
N ILE A 202 -6.26 1.78 10.87
CA ILE A 202 -7.16 2.19 11.97
C ILE A 202 -8.35 1.24 12.08
N VAL A 203 -9.08 1.02 10.97
CA VAL A 203 -10.21 0.07 10.92
C VAL A 203 -9.76 -1.32 11.40
N SER A 204 -8.64 -1.80 10.89
CA SER A 204 -8.12 -3.12 11.21
C SER A 204 -7.66 -3.27 12.65
N ALA A 205 -7.12 -2.22 13.26
CA ALA A 205 -6.76 -2.23 14.67
C ALA A 205 -8.00 -2.49 15.56
N PHE A 206 -9.13 -1.85 15.27
CA PHE A 206 -10.38 -2.14 15.97
C PHE A 206 -10.91 -3.55 15.72
N LEU A 207 -10.85 -4.03 14.47
CA LEU A 207 -11.24 -5.40 14.14
C LEU A 207 -10.42 -6.46 14.88
N LEU A 208 -9.19 -6.13 15.24
CA LEU A 208 -8.26 -7.00 15.98
C LEU A 208 -8.32 -6.79 17.51
N GLY A 209 -9.15 -5.87 17.99
CA GLY A 209 -9.46 -5.73 19.42
C GLY A 209 -8.83 -4.54 20.13
N ALA A 210 -8.27 -3.56 19.40
CA ALA A 210 -7.80 -2.32 20.01
C ALA A 210 -8.95 -1.61 20.76
N GLU A 211 -8.68 -1.13 21.97
CA GLU A 211 -9.64 -0.32 22.73
C GLU A 211 -9.70 1.11 22.21
N GLN A 212 -8.54 1.64 21.88
CA GLN A 212 -8.41 2.99 21.33
C GLN A 212 -7.44 3.00 20.15
N VAL A 213 -7.73 3.83 19.14
CA VAL A 213 -6.82 4.10 18.04
C VAL A 213 -6.63 5.60 17.89
N ILE A 214 -5.38 6.03 17.86
CA ILE A 214 -4.95 7.43 17.74
C ILE A 214 -4.37 7.62 16.35
N ALA A 215 -5.02 8.45 15.51
CA ALA A 215 -4.55 8.77 14.17
C ALA A 215 -3.70 10.05 14.19
N ILE A 216 -2.55 10.03 13.54
CA ILE A 216 -1.57 11.14 13.51
C ILE A 216 -1.32 11.53 12.06
N ASP A 217 -1.67 12.76 11.68
CA ASP A 217 -1.42 13.34 10.36
C ASP A 217 -1.35 14.87 10.48
N ARG A 218 -1.12 15.58 9.37
CA ARG A 218 -1.16 17.04 9.32
C ARG A 218 -2.36 17.59 8.55
N PHE A 219 -2.99 16.76 7.72
CA PHE A 219 -4.10 17.20 6.87
C PHE A 219 -5.43 17.07 7.61
N PRO A 220 -6.14 18.20 7.86
CA PRO A 220 -7.41 18.18 8.61
C PRO A 220 -8.45 17.22 8.00
N TYR A 221 -8.59 17.19 6.66
CA TYR A 221 -9.54 16.29 5.99
C TYR A 221 -9.25 14.80 6.23
N ARG A 222 -7.96 14.42 6.31
CA ARG A 222 -7.55 13.04 6.62
C ARG A 222 -7.86 12.66 8.05
N LEU A 223 -7.61 13.57 8.99
CA LEU A 223 -7.93 13.39 10.40
C LEU A 223 -9.45 13.36 10.63
N GLN A 224 -10.21 14.15 9.88
CA GLN A 224 -11.67 14.07 9.88
C GLN A 224 -12.15 12.70 9.37
N MET A 225 -11.63 12.24 8.22
CA MET A 225 -11.96 10.90 7.69
C MET A 225 -11.55 9.78 8.65
N ALA A 226 -10.40 9.91 9.33
CA ALA A 226 -9.99 8.94 10.35
C ALA A 226 -10.99 8.86 11.50
N ARG A 227 -11.54 9.99 11.94
CA ARG A 227 -12.54 10.07 13.02
C ARG A 227 -13.91 9.57 12.56
N GLU A 228 -14.39 10.04 11.43
CA GLU A 228 -15.76 9.80 10.96
C GLU A 228 -15.89 8.49 10.16
N GLY A 229 -14.91 8.16 9.32
CA GLY A 229 -14.87 6.96 8.48
C GLY A 229 -14.26 5.77 9.21
N ALA A 230 -12.99 5.85 9.54
CA ALA A 230 -12.25 4.75 10.19
C ALA A 230 -12.51 4.62 11.69
N LYS A 231 -13.22 5.57 12.34
CA LYS A 231 -13.62 5.58 13.75
C LYS A 231 -12.46 5.72 14.75
N ALA A 232 -11.36 6.36 14.36
CA ALA A 232 -10.28 6.68 15.29
C ALA A 232 -10.82 7.37 16.56
N THR A 233 -10.37 6.90 17.72
CA THR A 233 -10.81 7.45 19.02
C THR A 233 -10.31 8.87 19.23
N HIS A 234 -9.07 9.11 18.79
CA HIS A 234 -8.40 10.40 18.87
C HIS A 234 -7.67 10.72 17.58
N THR A 235 -7.48 11.99 17.30
CA THR A 235 -6.67 12.48 16.19
C THR A 235 -5.68 13.52 16.70
N ILE A 236 -4.47 13.51 16.16
CA ILE A 236 -3.40 14.47 16.48
C ILE A 236 -2.95 15.12 15.17
N ASN A 237 -3.04 16.45 15.10
CA ASN A 237 -2.43 17.23 14.04
C ASN A 237 -1.03 17.66 14.48
N TYR A 238 0.02 17.04 13.92
CA TYR A 238 1.40 17.32 14.35
C TYR A 238 1.91 18.72 13.94
N GLU A 239 1.16 19.48 13.14
CA GLU A 239 1.45 20.90 12.86
C GLU A 239 0.88 21.84 13.93
N GLU A 240 -0.08 21.36 14.74
CA GLU A 240 -0.81 22.17 15.75
C GLU A 240 -0.42 21.81 17.18
N GLU A 241 -0.04 20.55 17.43
CA GLU A 241 0.28 20.06 18.77
C GLU A 241 1.46 19.08 18.79
N SER A 242 2.06 18.91 19.95
CA SER A 242 3.18 17.96 20.16
C SER A 242 2.64 16.53 20.21
N VAL A 243 3.00 15.71 19.23
CA VAL A 243 2.62 14.29 19.17
C VAL A 243 3.04 13.55 20.44
N MET A 244 4.27 13.74 20.89
CA MET A 244 4.82 13.04 22.05
C MET A 244 4.13 13.41 23.36
N GLU A 245 3.78 14.68 23.55
CA GLU A 245 3.06 15.15 24.74
C GLU A 245 1.63 14.63 24.74
N ARG A 246 0.96 14.74 23.59
CA ARG A 246 -0.42 14.30 23.45
C ARG A 246 -0.56 12.79 23.61
N LEU A 247 0.36 11.99 23.05
CA LEU A 247 0.38 10.54 23.27
C LEU A 247 0.58 10.19 24.75
N ARG A 248 1.46 10.90 25.47
CA ARG A 248 1.64 10.68 26.91
C ARG A 248 0.36 10.96 27.70
N GLU A 249 -0.33 12.05 27.39
CA GLU A 249 -1.61 12.37 28.03
C GLU A 249 -2.65 11.26 27.81
N LEU A 250 -2.85 10.85 26.54
CA LEU A 250 -3.85 9.86 26.16
C LEU A 250 -3.55 8.44 26.67
N THR A 251 -2.29 8.13 27.00
CA THR A 251 -1.86 6.81 27.45
C THR A 251 -1.43 6.75 28.92
N GLY A 252 -1.75 7.79 29.70
CA GLY A 252 -1.36 7.87 31.11
C GLY A 252 0.16 7.83 31.33
N GLY A 253 0.94 8.42 30.42
CA GLY A 253 2.40 8.51 30.48
C GLY A 253 3.17 7.30 29.97
N ARG A 254 2.50 6.17 29.67
CA ARG A 254 3.16 4.91 29.26
C ARG A 254 3.59 4.88 27.79
N GLY A 255 2.89 5.58 26.93
CA GLY A 255 2.94 5.46 25.48
C GLY A 255 1.98 4.38 24.94
N PRO A 256 1.69 4.38 23.62
CA PRO A 256 0.85 3.37 22.96
C PRO A 256 1.41 1.97 23.10
N ASP A 257 0.54 0.96 23.17
CA ASP A 257 0.89 -0.45 23.19
C ASP A 257 1.52 -0.90 21.87
N ALA A 258 0.98 -0.37 20.77
CA ALA A 258 1.49 -0.58 19.43
C ALA A 258 1.50 0.72 18.62
N CYS A 259 2.47 0.81 17.71
CA CYS A 259 2.66 1.95 16.82
C CYS A 259 2.76 1.45 15.38
N ILE A 260 2.00 2.07 14.47
CA ILE A 260 2.01 1.71 13.04
C ILE A 260 2.53 2.89 12.23
N ASP A 261 3.63 2.68 11.50
CA ASP A 261 4.12 3.64 10.50
C ASP A 261 3.51 3.32 9.13
N ALA A 262 2.51 4.12 8.74
CA ALA A 262 1.86 4.10 7.44
C ALA A 262 2.28 5.29 6.55
N VAL A 263 3.41 5.93 6.84
CA VAL A 263 3.97 7.08 6.09
C VAL A 263 5.10 6.66 5.18
N GLY A 264 6.15 6.05 5.74
CA GLY A 264 7.32 5.64 4.99
C GLY A 264 8.28 6.78 4.63
N MET A 265 8.93 6.65 3.45
CA MET A 265 10.06 7.49 3.01
C MET A 265 9.76 8.98 2.81
N GLU A 266 8.52 9.36 2.65
CA GLU A 266 8.14 10.76 2.36
C GLU A 266 7.58 11.50 3.59
N ALA A 267 7.98 11.11 4.79
CA ALA A 267 7.54 11.78 6.01
C ALA A 267 7.85 13.30 5.97
N HIS A 268 6.90 14.08 6.48
CA HIS A 268 7.07 15.51 6.71
C HIS A 268 7.25 15.78 8.19
N GLY A 269 7.89 16.90 8.51
CA GLY A 269 8.13 17.33 9.89
C GLY A 269 8.79 18.71 9.92
N HIS A 270 9.17 19.14 11.11
CA HIS A 270 9.78 20.43 11.35
C HIS A 270 11.15 20.28 12.06
N GLY A 271 11.93 21.35 12.07
CA GLY A 271 13.18 21.44 12.81
C GLY A 271 14.43 20.93 12.10
N PRO A 272 15.59 20.94 12.80
CA PRO A 272 16.88 20.64 12.19
C PRO A 272 17.01 19.24 11.60
N GLN A 273 16.31 18.24 12.19
CA GLN A 273 16.33 16.86 11.69
C GLN A 273 15.64 16.75 10.33
N PHE A 274 14.48 17.38 10.16
CA PHE A 274 13.79 17.43 8.88
C PHE A 274 14.62 18.15 7.80
N ALA A 275 15.23 19.28 8.15
CA ALA A 275 16.10 20.00 7.22
C ALA A 275 17.32 19.16 6.79
N TYR A 276 17.90 18.39 7.70
CA TYR A 276 18.99 17.46 7.41
C TYR A 276 18.55 16.33 6.47
N ASP A 277 17.44 15.62 6.78
CA ASP A 277 16.92 14.51 5.97
C ASP A 277 16.53 15.01 4.56
N ARG A 278 15.93 16.21 4.47
CA ARG A 278 15.58 16.84 3.19
C ARG A 278 16.80 17.23 2.36
N ALA A 279 17.85 17.72 2.99
CA ALA A 279 19.10 18.05 2.31
C ALA A 279 19.78 16.80 1.74
N LYS A 280 19.82 15.70 2.50
CA LYS A 280 20.36 14.41 2.05
C LYS A 280 19.58 13.85 0.86
N GLN A 281 18.26 13.92 0.91
CA GLN A 281 17.39 13.48 -0.18
C GLN A 281 17.62 14.34 -1.45
N ALA A 282 17.75 15.66 -1.31
CA ALA A 282 18.04 16.56 -2.42
C ALA A 282 19.40 16.27 -3.08
N MET A 283 20.40 15.88 -2.29
CA MET A 283 21.73 15.47 -2.76
C MET A 283 21.80 14.01 -3.25
N ARG A 284 20.68 13.27 -3.23
CA ARG A 284 20.58 11.85 -3.56
C ARG A 284 21.51 10.94 -2.72
N LEU A 285 21.86 11.36 -1.52
CA LEU A 285 22.65 10.57 -0.58
C LEU A 285 21.76 9.55 0.15
N GLU A 286 20.48 9.89 0.34
CA GLU A 286 19.43 9.01 0.86
C GLU A 286 18.11 9.33 0.15
N THR A 287 17.22 8.34 0.06
CA THR A 287 15.86 8.49 -0.48
C THR A 287 14.84 8.72 0.64
N ASP A 288 15.12 8.22 1.84
CA ASP A 288 14.16 8.06 2.90
C ASP A 288 14.22 9.16 3.96
N ARG A 289 13.06 9.62 4.41
CA ARG A 289 12.90 10.57 5.53
C ARG A 289 12.13 9.87 6.66
N PRO A 290 12.79 9.08 7.51
CA PRO A 290 12.14 8.18 8.47
C PRO A 290 11.68 8.88 9.76
N ILE A 291 11.08 10.07 9.66
CA ILE A 291 10.65 10.86 10.82
C ILE A 291 9.55 10.11 11.59
N ALA A 292 8.53 9.62 10.88
CA ALA A 292 7.42 8.89 11.48
C ALA A 292 7.90 7.63 12.22
N LEU A 293 8.78 6.84 11.57
CA LEU A 293 9.38 5.66 12.20
C LEU A 293 10.16 5.98 13.47
N ARG A 294 10.99 7.01 13.45
CA ARG A 294 11.77 7.42 14.63
C ARG A 294 10.85 7.85 15.78
N GLU A 295 9.80 8.62 15.46
CA GLU A 295 8.83 9.09 16.45
C GLU A 295 8.01 7.93 17.02
N ALA A 296 7.54 7.00 16.17
CA ALA A 296 6.83 5.79 16.57
C ALA A 296 7.67 4.92 17.55
N ILE A 297 8.97 4.72 17.25
CA ILE A 297 9.89 4.01 18.14
C ILE A 297 10.02 4.72 19.49
N LEU A 298 10.13 6.06 19.50
CA LEU A 298 10.29 6.82 20.73
C LEU A 298 8.99 6.92 21.55
N ALA A 299 7.83 6.91 20.92
CA ALA A 299 6.52 7.00 21.55
C ALA A 299 6.04 5.67 22.15
N CYS A 300 6.33 4.55 21.50
CA CYS A 300 5.86 3.22 21.87
C CYS A 300 6.23 2.88 23.33
N ARG A 301 5.33 2.23 24.09
CA ARG A 301 5.63 1.82 25.48
C ARG A 301 6.75 0.79 25.55
N ASN A 302 7.30 0.58 26.76
CA ASN A 302 8.24 -0.52 26.99
C ASN A 302 7.60 -1.87 26.67
N GLY A 303 8.31 -2.74 25.95
CA GLY A 303 7.83 -4.04 25.50
C GLY A 303 6.73 -3.98 24.43
N GLY A 304 6.48 -2.79 23.84
CA GLY A 304 5.49 -2.63 22.78
C GLY A 304 6.00 -3.01 21.40
N THR A 305 5.14 -2.90 20.39
CA THR A 305 5.43 -3.28 19.00
C THR A 305 5.35 -2.08 18.07
N VAL A 306 6.32 -1.97 17.17
CA VAL A 306 6.30 -1.00 16.05
C VAL A 306 6.15 -1.77 14.74
N SER A 307 5.06 -1.53 14.04
CA SER A 307 4.75 -2.10 12.72
C SER A 307 5.06 -1.08 11.64
N VAL A 308 5.78 -1.49 10.59
CA VAL A 308 6.20 -0.61 9.49
C VAL A 308 5.63 -1.14 8.18
N ILE A 309 4.62 -0.43 7.67
CA ILE A 309 3.97 -0.71 6.38
C ILE A 309 4.13 0.44 5.38
N GLY A 310 4.64 1.57 5.84
CA GLY A 310 5.11 2.65 4.95
C GLY A 310 6.30 2.18 4.13
N VAL A 311 6.36 2.61 2.86
CA VAL A 311 7.41 2.18 1.94
C VAL A 311 8.73 2.87 2.27
N TYR A 312 9.78 2.06 2.41
CA TYR A 312 11.18 2.50 2.51
C TYR A 312 11.99 1.87 1.38
N GLY A 313 12.81 2.67 0.71
CA GLY A 313 13.58 2.22 -0.46
C GLY A 313 15.05 1.92 -0.16
N GLY A 314 15.61 2.46 0.94
CA GLY A 314 17.04 2.40 1.18
C GLY A 314 17.44 2.28 2.65
N PHE A 315 18.52 2.96 3.01
CA PHE A 315 19.03 2.98 4.37
C PHE A 315 18.32 4.03 5.23
N VAL A 316 18.04 3.66 6.47
CA VAL A 316 17.49 4.55 7.48
C VAL A 316 18.61 4.94 8.44
N ASP A 317 19.08 6.17 8.39
CA ASP A 317 20.06 6.68 9.33
C ASP A 317 19.42 7.18 10.64
N LYS A 318 20.26 7.46 11.65
CA LYS A 318 19.83 7.89 13.00
C LYS A 318 18.69 7.05 13.57
N PHE A 319 18.70 5.76 13.24
CA PHE A 319 17.76 4.81 13.79
C PHE A 319 17.96 4.67 15.30
N PRO A 320 16.91 4.86 16.15
CA PRO A 320 17.07 4.93 17.59
C PRO A 320 17.23 3.55 18.22
N MET A 321 18.25 2.78 17.79
CA MET A 321 18.48 1.39 18.24
C MET A 321 18.65 1.28 19.76
N GLY A 322 19.19 2.31 20.40
CA GLY A 322 19.28 2.35 21.87
C GLY A 322 17.90 2.31 22.55
N ALA A 323 16.90 2.99 21.98
CA ALA A 323 15.53 2.93 22.50
C ALA A 323 14.91 1.54 22.25
N VAL A 324 15.11 0.98 21.07
CA VAL A 324 14.61 -0.38 20.75
C VAL A 324 15.14 -1.41 21.74
N MET A 325 16.45 -1.44 21.96
CA MET A 325 17.09 -2.41 22.82
C MET A 325 16.73 -2.22 24.30
N ASN A 326 16.86 -0.99 24.83
CA ASN A 326 16.65 -0.75 26.27
C ASN A 326 15.18 -0.78 26.69
N ARG A 327 14.25 -0.71 25.75
CA ARG A 327 12.81 -0.77 25.99
C ARG A 327 12.19 -2.08 25.52
N SER A 328 13.01 -3.05 25.05
CA SER A 328 12.58 -4.36 24.56
C SER A 328 11.47 -4.26 23.49
N LEU A 329 11.61 -3.33 22.54
CA LEU A 329 10.62 -3.15 21.50
C LEU A 329 10.70 -4.26 20.45
N THR A 330 9.55 -4.68 19.94
CA THR A 330 9.45 -5.52 18.74
C THR A 330 9.26 -4.61 17.52
N ILE A 331 10.03 -4.84 16.45
CA ILE A 331 9.82 -4.16 15.17
C ILE A 331 9.49 -5.22 14.12
N ARG A 332 8.38 -5.00 13.41
CA ARG A 332 7.97 -5.85 12.29
C ARG A 332 7.73 -4.99 11.05
N ALA A 333 8.25 -5.42 9.91
CA ALA A 333 8.14 -4.70 8.66
C ALA A 333 7.98 -5.69 7.49
N GLY A 334 7.37 -5.26 6.41
CA GLY A 334 7.30 -6.06 5.19
C GLY A 334 6.34 -5.50 4.16
N GLN A 335 6.55 -5.90 2.90
CA GLN A 335 5.58 -5.73 1.83
C GLN A 335 4.40 -6.69 2.08
N CYS A 336 3.19 -6.22 1.81
CA CYS A 336 1.99 -6.99 2.12
C CYS A 336 1.90 -8.31 1.36
N HIS A 337 1.64 -9.39 2.09
CA HIS A 337 1.32 -10.72 1.54
C HIS A 337 -0.17 -10.79 1.14
N VAL A 338 -0.60 -9.94 0.23
CA VAL A 338 -2.01 -9.62 -0.08
C VAL A 338 -2.88 -10.87 -0.22
N HIS A 339 -2.43 -11.87 -0.95
CA HIS A 339 -3.18 -13.12 -1.20
C HIS A 339 -3.71 -13.77 0.09
N ARG A 340 -2.91 -13.73 1.15
CA ARG A 340 -3.26 -14.30 2.47
C ARG A 340 -4.49 -13.63 3.08
N TYR A 341 -4.69 -12.35 2.81
CA TYR A 341 -5.70 -11.53 3.46
C TYR A 341 -6.95 -11.30 2.62
N MET A 342 -6.88 -11.47 1.29
CA MET A 342 -7.99 -11.13 0.39
C MET A 342 -9.29 -11.86 0.75
N LYS A 343 -9.24 -13.18 0.87
CA LYS A 343 -10.48 -13.97 1.15
C LYS A 343 -11.06 -13.67 2.54
N PRO A 344 -10.28 -13.67 3.65
CA PRO A 344 -10.81 -13.29 4.96
C PRO A 344 -11.40 -11.88 5.02
N LEU A 345 -10.79 -10.92 4.31
CA LEU A 345 -11.30 -9.55 4.25
C LEU A 345 -12.52 -9.41 3.35
N LEU A 346 -12.58 -10.15 2.24
CA LEU A 346 -13.80 -10.24 1.42
C LEU A 346 -14.98 -10.75 2.25
N ASP A 347 -14.79 -11.79 3.05
CA ASP A 347 -15.83 -12.33 3.93
C ASP A 347 -16.33 -11.27 4.95
N ARG A 348 -15.47 -10.39 5.41
CA ARG A 348 -15.85 -9.27 6.29
C ARG A 348 -16.64 -8.19 5.55
N ILE A 349 -16.27 -7.91 4.29
CA ILE A 349 -17.03 -6.98 3.43
C ILE A 349 -18.43 -7.55 3.17
N GLU A 350 -18.55 -8.84 2.83
CA GLU A 350 -19.85 -9.51 2.62
C GLU A 350 -20.75 -9.45 3.84
N ARG A 351 -20.19 -9.54 5.05
CA ARG A 351 -20.93 -9.38 6.32
C ARG A 351 -21.23 -7.94 6.72
N GLY A 352 -20.75 -6.96 5.95
CA GLY A 352 -20.90 -5.53 6.28
C GLY A 352 -20.07 -5.06 7.49
N GLU A 353 -19.04 -5.82 7.86
CA GLU A 353 -18.12 -5.43 8.95
C GLU A 353 -17.14 -4.34 8.50
N ILE A 354 -16.86 -4.27 7.19
CA ILE A 354 -16.02 -3.26 6.56
C ILE A 354 -16.75 -2.74 5.31
N ASP A 355 -16.86 -1.43 5.18
CA ASP A 355 -17.20 -0.77 3.92
C ASP A 355 -15.98 0.00 3.43
N PRO A 356 -15.20 -0.51 2.46
CA PRO A 356 -13.98 0.13 2.01
C PRO A 356 -14.24 1.41 1.21
N THR A 357 -15.46 1.69 0.79
CA THR A 357 -15.79 2.80 -0.12
C THR A 357 -15.64 4.17 0.53
N PHE A 358 -15.60 4.25 1.86
CA PHE A 358 -15.52 5.52 2.60
C PHE A 358 -14.29 6.36 2.29
N ILE A 359 -13.21 5.75 1.75
CA ILE A 359 -12.00 6.49 1.39
C ILE A 359 -12.04 7.11 0.00
N ILE A 360 -13.03 6.75 -0.85
CA ILE A 360 -13.11 7.21 -2.24
C ILE A 360 -13.60 8.65 -2.26
N THR A 361 -12.73 9.57 -2.67
CA THR A 361 -13.07 10.98 -2.82
C THR A 361 -13.28 11.37 -4.27
N HIS A 362 -12.55 10.74 -5.19
CA HIS A 362 -12.57 11.09 -6.61
C HIS A 362 -12.83 9.86 -7.49
N ARG A 363 -13.73 10.03 -8.44
CA ARG A 363 -14.07 9.06 -9.49
C ARG A 363 -13.84 9.71 -10.83
N LEU A 364 -12.90 9.20 -11.60
CA LEU A 364 -12.49 9.73 -12.90
C LEU A 364 -12.49 8.61 -13.93
N LYS A 365 -12.44 8.97 -15.20
CA LYS A 365 -12.18 8.02 -16.29
C LYS A 365 -10.69 7.80 -16.45
N LEU A 366 -10.29 6.68 -17.07
CA LEU A 366 -8.89 6.39 -17.36
C LEU A 366 -8.20 7.54 -18.12
N GLU A 367 -8.90 8.18 -19.06
CA GLU A 367 -8.38 9.31 -19.82
C GLU A 367 -8.00 10.52 -18.96
N GLU A 368 -8.59 10.63 -17.77
CA GLU A 368 -8.36 11.70 -16.80
C GLU A 368 -7.27 11.32 -15.78
N ALA A 369 -6.57 10.18 -15.97
CA ALA A 369 -5.59 9.69 -15.02
C ALA A 369 -4.52 10.74 -14.64
N ALA A 370 -4.01 11.51 -15.60
CA ALA A 370 -3.04 12.58 -15.33
C ALA A 370 -3.57 13.62 -14.34
N GLN A 371 -4.84 14.03 -14.48
CA GLN A 371 -5.51 14.92 -13.53
C GLN A 371 -5.63 14.27 -12.14
N GLY A 372 -5.99 12.99 -12.10
CA GLY A 372 -6.05 12.22 -10.85
C GLY A 372 -4.71 12.16 -10.12
N PHE A 373 -3.61 11.99 -10.86
CA PHE A 373 -2.25 12.05 -10.30
C PHE A 373 -1.91 13.45 -9.76
N ASP A 374 -2.26 14.51 -10.46
CA ASP A 374 -2.02 15.88 -10.01
C ASP A 374 -2.79 16.20 -8.72
N LEU A 375 -4.10 15.91 -8.68
CA LEU A 375 -4.93 16.06 -7.46
C LEU A 375 -4.33 15.31 -6.28
N PHE A 376 -3.97 14.04 -6.47
CA PHE A 376 -3.45 13.21 -5.40
C PHE A 376 -2.04 13.61 -4.96
N MET A 377 -1.18 14.05 -5.90
CA MET A 377 0.18 14.51 -5.62
C MET A 377 0.18 15.82 -4.82
N HIS A 378 -0.63 16.79 -5.23
CA HIS A 378 -0.68 18.11 -4.60
C HIS A 378 -1.62 18.17 -3.40
N LYS A 379 -2.37 17.10 -3.11
CA LYS A 379 -3.36 17.03 -2.02
C LYS A 379 -4.46 18.08 -2.17
N GLU A 380 -4.82 18.35 -3.43
CA GLU A 380 -5.88 19.29 -3.76
C GLU A 380 -7.26 18.65 -3.59
N ASP A 381 -8.28 19.48 -3.38
CA ASP A 381 -9.69 19.07 -3.26
C ASP A 381 -9.91 17.92 -2.24
N ASP A 382 -9.20 17.98 -1.12
CA ASP A 382 -9.24 16.95 -0.05
C ASP A 382 -9.06 15.52 -0.59
N CYS A 383 -8.26 15.36 -1.65
CA CYS A 383 -8.07 14.11 -2.34
C CYS A 383 -7.44 13.03 -1.43
N MET A 384 -8.26 12.02 -1.09
CA MET A 384 -7.85 10.84 -0.32
C MET A 384 -7.55 9.66 -1.23
N LYS A 385 -8.47 9.31 -2.13
CA LYS A 385 -8.34 8.19 -3.05
C LYS A 385 -9.02 8.47 -4.37
N VAL A 386 -8.30 8.23 -5.46
CA VAL A 386 -8.81 8.34 -6.83
C VAL A 386 -9.05 6.94 -7.38
N VAL A 387 -10.28 6.70 -7.83
CA VAL A 387 -10.67 5.50 -8.58
C VAL A 387 -10.84 5.88 -10.03
N LEU A 388 -10.27 5.09 -10.92
CA LEU A 388 -10.38 5.24 -12.37
C LEU A 388 -11.24 4.11 -12.94
N THR A 389 -12.15 4.46 -13.84
CA THR A 389 -12.92 3.50 -14.65
C THR A 389 -12.44 3.51 -16.09
N THR A 390 -12.43 2.36 -16.75
CA THR A 390 -12.00 2.21 -18.15
C THR A 390 -13.17 2.26 -19.11
#